data_51977ae1f0e012c6c3ca3b7034f81905
#
_entry.id   51977ae1f0e012c6c3ca3b7034f81905
#
_cell.length_a   1.000
_cell.length_b   1.000
_cell.length_c   1.000
_cell.angle_alpha   90.00
_cell.angle_beta   90.00
_cell.angle_gamma   90.00
#
_symmetry.space_group_name_H-M   'P 1'
#
loop_
_entity.id
_entity.type
_entity.pdbx_description
1 polymer ?
#
loop_
_entity_poly.entity_id
_entity_poly.type
_entity_poly.pdbx_seq_one_letter_code
_entity_poly.pdbx_strand_id
1 'polypeptide(L)'
;MAIVESIAYRLFYTLFMAVRETNGAVTPRERHRLQTREEILDAALAVMAEQGVAALNLTEVARRVGLRQPSLYQYFDSRTAVYDALFERGWRAHYEILTAAITGQGGGWAAVRLAMRETLRFAAAQPVLAQLLVTRVVPGFVPSDRAYAASLRGLDLVRTAMAAAAERAELHPAAASENGIALLLALVAGVASQHSANEPGVGFAESRLIALLDPALDMYAAYFSPDRPPAWTPWASTD
;
A
#
# COMPACT_ATOMS: atom_id res chain seq x y z
N MET A 1 -20.56 -8.81 4.04
CA MET A 1 -19.29 -8.41 4.69
C MET A 1 -18.55 -7.33 3.88
N ALA A 2 -18.45 -7.41 2.57
CA ALA A 2 -17.83 -6.36 1.72
C ALA A 2 -18.45 -4.94 1.83
N ILE A 3 -19.70 -4.82 2.26
CA ILE A 3 -20.40 -3.53 2.41
C ILE A 3 -19.92 -2.76 3.66
N VAL A 4 -19.52 -3.45 4.72
CA VAL A 4 -19.06 -2.82 5.98
C VAL A 4 -17.64 -2.25 5.83
N GLU A 5 -16.77 -2.90 5.06
CA GLU A 5 -15.40 -2.42 4.76
C GLU A 5 -15.43 -1.16 3.86
N SER A 6 -16.37 -1.09 2.93
CA SER A 6 -16.61 0.09 2.10
C SER A 6 -17.13 1.28 2.93
N ILE A 7 -17.89 1.03 4.00
CA ILE A 7 -18.43 2.07 4.88
C ILE A 7 -17.34 2.65 5.78
N ALA A 8 -16.45 1.83 6.33
CA ALA A 8 -15.33 2.29 7.16
C ALA A 8 -14.35 3.16 6.35
N TYR A 9 -14.05 2.78 5.10
CA TYR A 9 -13.25 3.58 4.18
C TYR A 9 -13.94 4.91 3.81
N ARG A 10 -15.26 4.89 3.54
CA ARG A 10 -16.04 6.11 3.27
C ARG A 10 -16.11 7.03 4.48
N LEU A 11 -16.32 6.51 5.68
CA LEU A 11 -16.35 7.29 6.93
C LEU A 11 -14.98 7.92 7.22
N PHE A 12 -13.90 7.17 7.05
CA PHE A 12 -12.53 7.67 7.20
C PHE A 12 -12.22 8.77 6.18
N TYR A 13 -12.58 8.56 4.91
CA TYR A 13 -12.41 9.57 3.85
C TYR A 13 -13.23 10.84 4.11
N THR A 14 -14.46 10.69 4.60
CA THR A 14 -15.33 11.82 4.96
C THR A 14 -14.77 12.60 6.15
N LEU A 15 -14.23 11.92 7.16
CA LEU A 15 -13.59 12.55 8.32
C LEU A 15 -12.27 13.26 7.92
N PHE A 16 -11.49 12.66 7.05
CA PHE A 16 -10.25 13.23 6.51
C PHE A 16 -10.52 14.50 5.69
N MET A 17 -11.57 14.48 4.85
CA MET A 17 -12.00 15.67 4.09
C MET A 17 -12.53 16.78 5.00
N ALA A 18 -13.22 16.45 6.09
CA ALA A 18 -13.70 17.41 7.07
C ALA A 18 -12.55 18.12 7.82
N VAL A 19 -11.44 17.41 8.14
CA VAL A 19 -10.25 18.02 8.78
C VAL A 19 -9.51 18.95 7.80
N ARG A 20 -9.61 18.72 6.50
CA ARG A 20 -9.00 19.58 5.46
C ARG A 20 -9.78 20.87 5.20
N GLU A 21 -11.05 20.94 5.60
CA GLU A 21 -11.90 22.14 5.47
C GLU A 21 -11.50 23.30 6.39
N THR A 22 -10.56 23.09 7.33
CA THR A 22 -10.10 24.15 8.23
C THR A 22 -8.96 25.02 7.67
N ASN A 23 -8.43 24.71 6.46
CA ASN A 23 -7.37 25.50 5.82
C ASN A 23 -7.73 25.90 4.38
N GLY A 24 -8.47 27.01 4.25
CA GLY A 24 -8.82 27.64 2.97
C GLY A 24 -10.09 27.03 2.35
N ALA A 25 -11.16 27.78 2.31
CA ALA A 25 -12.47 27.32 1.79
C ALA A 25 -12.37 26.85 0.34
N VAL A 26 -12.31 25.51 0.14
CA VAL A 26 -12.42 24.88 -1.19
C VAL A 26 -13.77 25.29 -1.80
N THR A 27 -13.74 25.90 -2.97
CA THR A 27 -14.96 26.34 -3.64
C THR A 27 -15.88 25.14 -3.98
N PRO A 28 -17.21 25.33 -4.08
CA PRO A 28 -18.12 24.25 -4.48
C PRO A 28 -17.70 23.59 -5.81
N ARG A 29 -17.15 24.36 -6.74
CA ARG A 29 -16.66 23.87 -8.03
C ARG A 29 -15.42 22.97 -7.87
N GLU A 30 -14.49 23.33 -7.00
CA GLU A 30 -13.31 22.54 -6.71
C GLU A 30 -13.67 21.24 -5.97
N ARG A 31 -14.59 21.31 -5.01
CA ARG A 31 -15.12 20.10 -4.33
C ARG A 31 -15.74 19.14 -5.34
N HIS A 32 -16.59 19.60 -6.22
CA HIS A 32 -17.20 18.78 -7.26
C HIS A 32 -16.13 18.19 -8.19
N ARG A 33 -15.11 18.98 -8.59
CA ARG A 33 -14.00 18.49 -9.41
C ARG A 33 -13.21 17.38 -8.71
N LEU A 34 -12.89 17.54 -7.42
CA LEU A 34 -12.19 16.52 -6.63
C LEU A 34 -13.05 15.26 -6.48
N GLN A 35 -14.33 15.39 -6.20
CA GLN A 35 -15.27 14.27 -6.11
C GLN A 35 -15.33 13.49 -7.43
N THR A 36 -15.53 14.15 -8.57
CA THR A 36 -15.53 13.50 -9.88
C THR A 36 -14.20 12.81 -10.19
N ARG A 37 -13.08 13.40 -9.74
CA ARG A 37 -11.76 12.78 -9.89
C ARG A 37 -11.67 11.45 -9.11
N GLU A 38 -12.17 11.39 -7.89
CA GLU A 38 -12.23 10.16 -7.10
C GLU A 38 -13.19 9.13 -7.71
N GLU A 39 -14.34 9.54 -8.20
CA GLU A 39 -15.29 8.67 -8.91
C GLU A 39 -14.66 8.02 -10.16
N ILE A 40 -13.82 8.77 -10.90
CA ILE A 40 -13.05 8.25 -12.04
C ILE A 40 -12.04 7.21 -11.56
N LEU A 41 -11.32 7.45 -10.47
CA LEU A 41 -10.35 6.51 -9.92
C LEU A 41 -11.02 5.21 -9.41
N ASP A 42 -12.18 5.32 -8.76
CA ASP A 42 -12.95 4.16 -8.31
C ASP A 42 -13.47 3.33 -9.49
N ALA A 43 -13.98 3.99 -10.53
CA ALA A 43 -14.40 3.33 -11.75
C ALA A 43 -13.21 2.66 -12.48
N ALA A 44 -12.03 3.29 -12.46
CA ALA A 44 -10.81 2.73 -13.02
C ALA A 44 -10.39 1.44 -12.28
N LEU A 45 -10.43 1.42 -10.95
CA LEU A 45 -10.16 0.20 -10.16
C LEU A 45 -11.17 -0.91 -10.47
N ALA A 46 -12.46 -0.58 -10.62
CA ALA A 46 -13.48 -1.56 -11.00
C ALA A 46 -13.23 -2.16 -12.40
N VAL A 47 -12.85 -1.32 -13.38
CA VAL A 47 -12.47 -1.80 -14.73
C VAL A 47 -11.23 -2.70 -14.65
N MET A 48 -10.23 -2.31 -13.88
CA MET A 48 -9.02 -3.10 -13.70
C MET A 48 -9.29 -4.43 -12.99
N ALA A 49 -10.25 -4.47 -12.06
CA ALA A 49 -10.64 -5.71 -11.37
C ALA A 49 -11.27 -6.71 -12.34
N GLU A 50 -12.04 -6.24 -13.31
CA GLU A 50 -12.73 -7.08 -14.29
C GLU A 50 -11.84 -7.51 -15.46
N GLN A 51 -10.94 -6.62 -15.91
CA GLN A 51 -10.18 -6.78 -17.16
C GLN A 51 -8.69 -7.01 -16.94
N GLY A 52 -8.22 -6.87 -15.69
CA GLY A 52 -6.81 -6.90 -15.34
C GLY A 52 -6.18 -5.49 -15.28
N VAL A 53 -5.16 -5.34 -14.44
CA VAL A 53 -4.53 -4.05 -14.15
C VAL A 53 -3.99 -3.36 -15.41
N ALA A 54 -3.35 -4.10 -16.32
CA ALA A 54 -2.77 -3.54 -17.55
C ALA A 54 -3.84 -3.17 -18.61
N ALA A 55 -5.06 -3.67 -18.48
CA ALA A 55 -6.12 -3.50 -19.48
C ALA A 55 -7.04 -2.30 -19.20
N LEU A 56 -6.62 -1.32 -18.41
CA LEU A 56 -7.40 -0.11 -18.10
C LEU A 56 -7.89 0.58 -19.38
N ASN A 57 -9.22 0.67 -19.53
CA ASN A 57 -9.90 1.27 -20.66
C ASN A 57 -10.62 2.55 -20.24
N LEU A 58 -10.08 3.72 -20.63
CA LEU A 58 -10.63 5.03 -20.27
C LEU A 58 -12.00 5.31 -20.88
N THR A 59 -12.36 4.70 -22.00
CA THR A 59 -13.70 4.83 -22.59
C THR A 59 -14.74 4.17 -21.68
N GLU A 60 -14.41 2.98 -21.16
CA GLU A 60 -15.28 2.28 -20.22
C GLU A 60 -15.36 3.00 -18.88
N VAL A 61 -14.24 3.53 -18.39
CA VAL A 61 -14.21 4.37 -17.16
C VAL A 61 -15.13 5.58 -17.33
N ALA A 62 -15.00 6.33 -18.43
CA ALA A 62 -15.85 7.50 -18.71
C ALA A 62 -17.33 7.12 -18.73
N ARG A 63 -17.69 6.01 -19.39
CA ARG A 63 -19.07 5.51 -19.44
C ARG A 63 -19.63 5.22 -18.04
N ARG A 64 -18.84 4.61 -17.14
CA ARG A 64 -19.26 4.27 -15.77
C ARG A 64 -19.55 5.49 -14.90
N VAL A 65 -18.80 6.56 -15.10
CA VAL A 65 -19.00 7.82 -14.36
C VAL A 65 -19.93 8.82 -15.07
N GLY A 66 -20.61 8.38 -16.15
CA GLY A 66 -21.55 9.22 -16.90
C GLY A 66 -20.89 10.37 -17.69
N LEU A 67 -19.58 10.26 -17.98
CA LEU A 67 -18.85 11.25 -18.75
C LEU A 67 -18.66 10.81 -20.21
N ARG A 68 -18.54 11.78 -21.11
CA ARG A 68 -17.98 11.54 -22.44
C ARG A 68 -16.45 11.42 -22.33
N GLN A 69 -15.83 10.58 -23.14
CA GLN A 69 -14.37 10.39 -23.10
C GLN A 69 -13.57 11.70 -23.22
N PRO A 70 -13.90 12.69 -24.06
CA PRO A 70 -13.21 13.98 -24.06
C PRO A 70 -13.31 14.75 -22.74
N SER A 71 -14.40 14.59 -22.00
CA SER A 71 -14.57 15.24 -20.69
C SER A 71 -13.71 14.57 -19.61
N LEU A 72 -13.42 13.28 -19.71
CA LEU A 72 -12.51 12.59 -18.80
C LEU A 72 -11.09 13.16 -18.90
N TYR A 73 -10.65 13.52 -20.10
CA TYR A 73 -9.32 14.12 -20.31
C TYR A 73 -9.15 15.50 -19.66
N GLN A 74 -10.21 16.17 -19.22
CA GLN A 74 -10.12 17.37 -18.38
C GLN A 74 -9.69 17.06 -16.94
N TYR A 75 -9.78 15.81 -16.50
CA TYR A 75 -9.39 15.31 -15.17
C TYR A 75 -8.06 14.57 -15.19
N PHE A 76 -7.78 13.83 -16.25
CA PHE A 76 -6.58 13.00 -16.41
C PHE A 76 -6.11 13.04 -17.88
N ASP A 77 -4.96 13.60 -18.14
CA ASP A 77 -4.43 13.83 -19.47
C ASP A 77 -4.13 12.54 -20.25
N SER A 78 -3.98 11.42 -19.55
CA SER A 78 -3.65 10.14 -20.16
C SER A 78 -4.06 8.96 -19.27
N ARG A 79 -4.02 7.74 -19.82
CA ARG A 79 -4.13 6.50 -19.06
C ARG A 79 -3.03 6.39 -18.00
N THR A 80 -1.83 6.80 -18.31
CA THR A 80 -0.69 6.84 -17.38
C THR A 80 -0.97 7.76 -16.20
N ALA A 81 -1.61 8.94 -16.42
CA ALA A 81 -1.99 9.84 -15.35
C ALA A 81 -3.02 9.23 -14.37
N VAL A 82 -3.91 8.34 -14.86
CA VAL A 82 -4.82 7.59 -13.99
C VAL A 82 -4.06 6.56 -13.16
N TYR A 83 -3.14 5.81 -13.75
CA TYR A 83 -2.27 4.90 -13.01
C TYR A 83 -1.44 5.62 -11.95
N ASP A 84 -0.87 6.77 -12.29
CA ASP A 84 -0.06 7.57 -11.36
C ASP A 84 -0.87 8.06 -10.15
N ALA A 85 -2.09 8.54 -10.41
CA ALA A 85 -3.00 8.96 -9.35
C ALA A 85 -3.48 7.79 -8.47
N LEU A 86 -3.71 6.60 -9.04
CA LEU A 86 -4.04 5.39 -8.29
C LEU A 86 -2.85 4.92 -7.45
N PHE A 87 -1.64 4.99 -8.00
CA PHE A 87 -0.40 4.67 -7.29
C PHE A 87 -0.19 5.61 -6.09
N GLU A 88 -0.32 6.93 -6.29
CA GLU A 88 -0.25 7.92 -5.21
C GLU A 88 -1.33 7.65 -4.14
N ARG A 89 -2.59 7.41 -4.55
CA ARG A 89 -3.71 7.13 -3.63
C ARG A 89 -3.46 5.87 -2.81
N GLY A 90 -2.99 4.81 -3.45
CA GLY A 90 -2.73 3.54 -2.79
C GLY A 90 -1.61 3.62 -1.76
N TRP A 91 -0.47 4.21 -2.11
CA TRP A 91 0.63 4.38 -1.16
C TRP A 91 0.31 5.35 -0.04
N ARG A 92 -0.50 6.37 -0.27
CA ARG A 92 -0.96 7.27 0.79
C ARG A 92 -1.85 6.53 1.79
N ALA A 93 -2.82 5.75 1.31
CA ALA A 93 -3.67 4.94 2.18
C ALA A 93 -2.84 3.92 2.98
N HIS A 94 -1.88 3.27 2.33
CA HIS A 94 -0.97 2.34 3.00
C HIS A 94 -0.07 3.02 4.04
N TYR A 95 0.45 4.22 3.75
CA TYR A 95 1.22 5.02 4.70
C TYR A 95 0.42 5.36 5.97
N GLU A 96 -0.86 5.71 5.84
CA GLU A 96 -1.75 5.98 6.98
C GLU A 96 -1.96 4.73 7.84
N ILE A 97 -2.12 3.56 7.20
CA ILE A 97 -2.21 2.27 7.88
C ILE A 97 -0.92 1.96 8.67
N LEU A 98 0.25 2.11 8.03
CA LEU A 98 1.53 1.92 8.68
C LEU A 98 1.73 2.89 9.86
N THR A 99 1.36 4.16 9.67
CA THR A 99 1.46 5.18 10.72
C THR A 99 0.63 4.78 11.94
N ALA A 100 -0.64 4.39 11.74
CA ALA A 100 -1.51 3.98 12.83
C ALA A 100 -0.96 2.74 13.57
N ALA A 101 -0.48 1.73 12.83
CA ALA A 101 0.06 0.51 13.41
C ALA A 101 1.34 0.77 14.23
N ILE A 102 2.26 1.58 13.70
CA ILE A 102 3.56 1.82 14.34
C ILE A 102 3.44 2.78 15.53
N THR A 103 2.71 3.89 15.37
CA THR A 103 2.56 4.89 16.46
C THR A 103 1.73 4.34 17.61
N GLY A 104 0.70 3.55 17.33
CA GLY A 104 -0.15 2.93 18.34
C GLY A 104 0.59 1.97 19.27
N GLN A 105 1.72 1.41 18.84
CA GLN A 105 2.55 0.47 19.61
C GLN A 105 3.82 1.13 20.19
N GLY A 106 4.09 2.40 19.89
CA GLY A 106 5.31 3.08 20.33
C GLY A 106 6.61 2.58 19.68
N GLY A 107 6.52 1.98 18.49
CA GLY A 107 7.67 1.43 17.74
C GLY A 107 8.14 0.07 18.24
N GLY A 108 9.30 -0.41 17.72
CA GLY A 108 9.85 -1.71 18.06
C GLY A 108 9.29 -2.85 17.23
N TRP A 109 9.71 -4.09 17.56
CA TRP A 109 9.38 -5.27 16.76
C TRP A 109 7.88 -5.60 16.73
N ALA A 110 7.18 -5.42 17.86
CA ALA A 110 5.74 -5.63 17.93
C ALA A 110 4.96 -4.69 16.98
N ALA A 111 5.40 -3.42 16.88
CA ALA A 111 4.83 -2.45 15.97
C ALA A 111 5.07 -2.83 14.51
N VAL A 112 6.27 -3.30 14.19
CA VAL A 112 6.60 -3.79 12.83
C VAL A 112 5.76 -5.00 12.47
N ARG A 113 5.60 -5.98 13.37
CA ARG A 113 4.73 -7.15 13.15
C ARG A 113 3.29 -6.73 12.83
N LEU A 114 2.74 -5.79 13.61
CA LEU A 114 1.40 -5.26 13.36
C LEU A 114 1.33 -4.55 12.01
N ALA A 115 2.30 -3.71 11.68
CA ALA A 115 2.37 -3.00 10.40
C ALA A 115 2.40 -3.97 9.20
N MET A 116 3.17 -5.06 9.29
CA MET A 116 3.24 -6.08 8.23
C MET A 116 1.91 -6.85 8.10
N ARG A 117 1.25 -7.14 9.21
CA ARG A 117 -0.08 -7.76 9.23
C ARG A 117 -1.13 -6.86 8.56
N GLU A 118 -1.13 -5.57 8.88
CA GLU A 118 -2.06 -4.60 8.27
C GLU A 118 -1.73 -4.35 6.79
N THR A 119 -0.46 -4.46 6.38
CA THR A 119 -0.07 -4.47 4.96
C THR A 119 -0.73 -5.63 4.19
N LEU A 120 -0.73 -6.85 4.74
CA LEU A 120 -1.41 -7.97 4.10
C LEU A 120 -2.93 -7.84 4.14
N ARG A 121 -3.49 -7.26 5.21
CA ARG A 121 -4.93 -6.95 5.27
C ARG A 121 -5.32 -5.97 4.17
N PHE A 122 -4.55 -4.92 3.96
CA PHE A 122 -4.73 -3.97 2.86
C PHE A 122 -4.64 -4.67 1.49
N ALA A 123 -3.63 -5.51 1.29
CA ALA A 123 -3.44 -6.23 0.04
C ALA A 123 -4.62 -7.19 -0.27
N ALA A 124 -5.14 -7.90 0.73
CA ALA A 124 -6.30 -8.78 0.58
C ALA A 124 -7.59 -8.00 0.31
N ALA A 125 -7.77 -6.83 0.95
CA ALA A 125 -8.95 -5.98 0.75
C ALA A 125 -8.93 -5.21 -0.57
N GLN A 126 -7.74 -4.92 -1.12
CA GLN A 126 -7.53 -4.09 -2.31
C GLN A 126 -6.58 -4.77 -3.32
N PRO A 127 -6.90 -5.99 -3.81
CA PRO A 127 -5.93 -6.82 -4.55
C PRO A 127 -5.44 -6.15 -5.84
N VAL A 128 -6.32 -5.47 -6.57
CA VAL A 128 -5.97 -4.76 -7.81
C VAL A 128 -5.03 -3.60 -7.54
N LEU A 129 -5.30 -2.83 -6.48
CA LEU A 129 -4.46 -1.71 -6.09
C LEU A 129 -3.12 -2.21 -5.57
N ALA A 130 -3.10 -3.23 -4.71
CA ALA A 130 -1.88 -3.85 -4.21
C ALA A 130 -1.00 -4.38 -5.36
N GLN A 131 -1.59 -5.00 -6.38
CA GLN A 131 -0.87 -5.43 -7.56
C GLN A 131 -0.22 -4.25 -8.31
N LEU A 132 -0.94 -3.14 -8.50
CA LEU A 132 -0.39 -1.93 -9.12
C LEU A 132 0.79 -1.35 -8.32
N LEU A 133 0.73 -1.41 -6.97
CA LEU A 133 1.74 -0.80 -6.09
C LEU A 133 3.05 -1.59 -6.05
N VAL A 134 3.00 -2.92 -6.06
CA VAL A 134 4.17 -3.76 -5.77
C VAL A 134 4.71 -4.51 -6.97
N THR A 135 3.96 -4.58 -8.08
CA THR A 135 4.39 -5.32 -9.26
C THR A 135 4.38 -4.44 -10.52
N ARG A 136 5.32 -4.68 -11.42
CA ARG A 136 5.42 -3.93 -12.69
C ARG A 136 4.51 -4.54 -13.77
N VAL A 137 3.21 -4.64 -13.46
CA VAL A 137 2.22 -5.27 -14.37
C VAL A 137 1.81 -4.40 -15.55
N VAL A 138 2.08 -3.10 -15.49
CA VAL A 138 1.75 -2.16 -16.58
C VAL A 138 3.01 -1.84 -17.37
N PRO A 139 3.14 -2.36 -18.61
CA PRO A 139 4.33 -2.11 -19.43
C PRO A 139 4.55 -0.60 -19.66
N GLY A 140 5.78 -0.14 -19.43
CA GLY A 140 6.18 1.25 -19.64
C GLY A 140 5.66 2.27 -18.61
N PHE A 141 4.88 1.84 -17.63
CA PHE A 141 4.46 2.72 -16.53
C PHE A 141 5.59 2.88 -15.51
N VAL A 142 5.96 4.12 -15.27
CA VAL A 142 6.86 4.53 -14.19
C VAL A 142 6.12 5.60 -13.39
N PRO A 143 5.89 5.39 -12.08
CA PRO A 143 5.26 6.39 -11.23
C PRO A 143 6.08 7.68 -11.19
N SER A 144 5.40 8.83 -11.11
CA SER A 144 6.07 10.11 -10.89
C SER A 144 6.71 10.18 -9.50
N ASP A 145 7.72 11.04 -9.32
CA ASP A 145 8.36 11.28 -8.03
C ASP A 145 7.35 11.65 -6.95
N ARG A 146 6.34 12.44 -7.32
CA ARG A 146 5.24 12.81 -6.44
C ARG A 146 4.42 11.60 -5.99
N ALA A 147 4.06 10.73 -6.91
CA ALA A 147 3.28 9.52 -6.62
C ALA A 147 4.10 8.54 -5.76
N TYR A 148 5.40 8.48 -5.99
CA TYR A 148 6.32 7.61 -5.26
C TYR A 148 6.66 8.11 -3.85
N ALA A 149 6.54 9.41 -3.57
CA ALA A 149 6.92 10.02 -2.29
C ALA A 149 6.23 9.39 -1.06
N ALA A 150 4.98 8.93 -1.20
CA ALA A 150 4.26 8.30 -0.10
C ALA A 150 4.84 6.92 0.27
N SER A 151 5.33 6.16 -0.72
CA SER A 151 5.99 4.87 -0.46
C SER A 151 7.31 5.05 0.30
N LEU A 152 8.09 6.07 -0.04
CA LEU A 152 9.34 6.41 0.65
C LEU A 152 9.09 6.76 2.12
N ARG A 153 8.06 7.57 2.41
CA ARG A 153 7.67 7.88 3.80
C ARG A 153 7.25 6.63 4.58
N GLY A 154 6.52 5.71 3.93
CA GLY A 154 6.17 4.42 4.53
C GLY A 154 7.40 3.58 4.87
N LEU A 155 8.38 3.55 3.98
CA LEU A 155 9.66 2.86 4.21
C LEU A 155 10.43 3.48 5.38
N ASP A 156 10.45 4.81 5.51
CA ASP A 156 11.13 5.51 6.60
C ASP A 156 10.46 5.23 7.97
N LEU A 157 9.13 5.08 8.01
CA LEU A 157 8.43 4.62 9.22
C LEU A 157 8.89 3.22 9.64
N VAL A 158 8.98 2.28 8.69
CA VAL A 158 9.46 0.93 8.97
C VAL A 158 10.91 0.95 9.43
N ARG A 159 11.79 1.73 8.79
CA ARG A 159 13.20 1.91 9.19
C ARG A 159 13.30 2.41 10.64
N THR A 160 12.54 3.43 10.98
CA THR A 160 12.51 3.99 12.33
C THR A 160 12.04 2.97 13.37
N ALA A 161 10.99 2.21 13.06
CA ALA A 161 10.49 1.17 13.96
C ALA A 161 11.47 0.01 14.13
N MET A 162 12.19 -0.37 13.07
CA MET A 162 13.23 -1.40 13.11
C MET A 162 14.47 -0.94 13.89
N ALA A 163 14.87 0.33 13.75
CA ALA A 163 15.94 0.92 14.57
C ALA A 163 15.58 0.89 16.07
N ALA A 164 14.35 1.26 16.41
CA ALA A 164 13.86 1.17 17.79
C ALA A 164 13.82 -0.28 18.32
N ALA A 165 13.51 -1.26 17.49
CA ALA A 165 13.58 -2.69 17.87
C ALA A 165 15.03 -3.11 18.18
N ALA A 166 15.99 -2.66 17.38
CA ALA A 166 17.43 -2.91 17.64
C ALA A 166 17.92 -2.22 18.90
N GLU A 167 17.56 -0.95 19.14
CA GLU A 167 17.93 -0.18 20.35
C GLU A 167 17.39 -0.83 21.63
N ARG A 168 16.21 -1.49 21.56
CA ARG A 168 15.60 -2.22 22.69
C ARG A 168 16.13 -3.64 22.85
N ALA A 169 17.11 -4.03 22.04
CA ALA A 169 17.61 -5.40 21.96
C ALA A 169 16.52 -6.46 21.71
N GLU A 170 15.43 -6.08 21.02
CA GLU A 170 14.39 -7.00 20.54
C GLU A 170 14.89 -7.78 19.32
N LEU A 171 15.74 -7.15 18.50
CA LEU A 171 16.40 -7.73 17.32
C LEU A 171 17.87 -7.31 17.27
N HIS A 172 18.71 -8.11 16.59
CA HIS A 172 20.07 -7.75 16.28
C HIS A 172 20.12 -6.47 15.39
N PRO A 173 21.07 -5.53 15.57
CA PRO A 173 21.15 -4.29 14.78
C PRO A 173 21.15 -4.48 13.25
N ALA A 174 21.67 -5.60 12.76
CA ALA A 174 21.63 -5.94 11.33
C ALA A 174 20.21 -6.06 10.76
N ALA A 175 19.18 -6.30 11.58
CA ALA A 175 17.79 -6.30 11.16
C ALA A 175 17.32 -4.92 10.67
N ALA A 176 17.86 -3.83 11.24
CA ALA A 176 17.58 -2.46 10.84
C ALA A 176 18.42 -1.96 9.65
N SER A 177 19.35 -2.77 9.14
CA SER A 177 20.10 -2.46 7.93
C SER A 177 19.19 -2.46 6.69
N GLU A 178 19.64 -1.84 5.59
CA GLU A 178 18.91 -1.88 4.32
C GLU A 178 18.57 -3.32 3.89
N ASN A 179 19.54 -4.22 4.02
CA ASN A 179 19.37 -5.62 3.65
C ASN A 179 18.41 -6.36 4.60
N GLY A 180 18.46 -6.07 5.92
CA GLY A 180 17.52 -6.62 6.88
C GLY A 180 16.08 -6.21 6.54
N ILE A 181 15.87 -4.91 6.30
CA ILE A 181 14.56 -4.38 5.91
C ILE A 181 14.12 -4.95 4.54
N ALA A 182 15.02 -5.04 3.57
CA ALA A 182 14.70 -5.64 2.27
C ALA A 182 14.27 -7.10 2.42
N LEU A 183 14.92 -7.89 3.28
CA LEU A 183 14.51 -9.27 3.57
C LEU A 183 13.12 -9.32 4.21
N LEU A 184 12.82 -8.47 5.18
CA LEU A 184 11.49 -8.36 5.79
C LEU A 184 10.42 -8.07 4.74
N LEU A 185 10.64 -7.06 3.90
CA LEU A 185 9.70 -6.67 2.85
C LEU A 185 9.53 -7.77 1.80
N ALA A 186 10.61 -8.48 1.45
CA ALA A 186 10.55 -9.62 0.52
C ALA A 186 9.71 -10.78 1.07
N LEU A 187 9.80 -11.09 2.38
CA LEU A 187 8.96 -12.09 3.02
C LEU A 187 7.48 -11.70 2.94
N VAL A 188 7.15 -10.46 3.30
CA VAL A 188 5.77 -9.96 3.26
C VAL A 188 5.23 -9.94 1.83
N ALA A 189 6.02 -9.44 0.88
CA ALA A 189 5.66 -9.42 -0.54
C ALA A 189 5.47 -10.83 -1.10
N GLY A 190 6.29 -11.80 -0.65
CA GLY A 190 6.15 -13.21 -1.01
C GLY A 190 4.81 -13.79 -0.55
N VAL A 191 4.43 -13.55 0.71
CA VAL A 191 3.12 -13.99 1.23
C VAL A 191 1.98 -13.33 0.46
N ALA A 192 2.04 -12.01 0.23
CA ALA A 192 1.03 -11.29 -0.53
C ALA A 192 0.89 -11.82 -1.96
N SER A 193 2.01 -12.08 -2.65
CA SER A 193 2.04 -12.61 -4.00
C SER A 193 1.44 -14.03 -4.08
N GLN A 194 1.81 -14.90 -3.13
CA GLN A 194 1.27 -16.25 -3.06
C GLN A 194 -0.23 -16.25 -2.79
N HIS A 195 -0.71 -15.40 -1.86
CA HIS A 195 -2.15 -15.23 -1.61
C HIS A 195 -2.88 -14.76 -2.88
N SER A 196 -2.38 -13.69 -3.52
CA SER A 196 -3.01 -13.15 -4.73
C SER A 196 -3.08 -14.17 -5.88
N ALA A 197 -2.05 -15.03 -6.03
CA ALA A 197 -1.97 -16.01 -7.11
C ALA A 197 -2.79 -17.28 -6.85
N ASN A 198 -2.86 -17.75 -5.59
CA ASN A 198 -3.38 -19.09 -5.29
C ASN A 198 -4.70 -19.07 -4.48
N GLU A 199 -5.05 -17.95 -3.88
CA GLU A 199 -6.29 -17.77 -3.11
C GLU A 199 -7.04 -16.49 -3.54
N PRO A 200 -7.28 -16.26 -4.86
CA PRO A 200 -7.95 -15.05 -5.32
C PRO A 200 -9.37 -14.97 -4.74
N GLY A 201 -9.70 -13.82 -4.14
CA GLY A 201 -11.01 -13.59 -3.53
C GLY A 201 -11.21 -14.18 -2.13
N VAL A 202 -10.21 -14.87 -1.59
CA VAL A 202 -10.22 -15.30 -0.18
C VAL A 202 -9.87 -14.11 0.71
N GLY A 203 -10.67 -13.89 1.76
CA GLY A 203 -10.46 -12.78 2.70
C GLY A 203 -9.22 -12.99 3.58
N PHE A 204 -8.78 -11.90 4.23
CA PHE A 204 -7.59 -11.91 5.10
C PHE A 204 -7.66 -12.98 6.19
N ALA A 205 -8.81 -13.16 6.84
CA ALA A 205 -8.96 -14.07 7.97
C ALA A 205 -9.06 -15.56 7.57
N GLU A 206 -9.48 -15.81 6.33
CA GLU A 206 -9.71 -17.16 5.80
C GLU A 206 -8.53 -17.70 5.00
N SER A 207 -7.55 -16.83 4.67
CA SER A 207 -6.39 -17.21 3.84
C SER A 207 -5.39 -18.05 4.63
N ARG A 208 -5.12 -19.25 4.12
CA ARG A 208 -4.08 -20.14 4.65
C ARG A 208 -2.67 -19.58 4.35
N LEU A 209 -2.51 -18.86 3.26
CA LEU A 209 -1.24 -18.28 2.86
C LEU A 209 -0.91 -17.03 3.67
N ILE A 210 -1.90 -16.18 3.97
CA ILE A 210 -1.70 -15.04 4.88
C ILE A 210 -1.39 -15.51 6.29
N ALA A 211 -1.93 -16.63 6.74
CA ALA A 211 -1.61 -17.23 8.04
C ALA A 211 -0.12 -17.59 8.20
N LEU A 212 0.63 -17.73 7.09
CA LEU A 212 2.08 -17.96 7.12
C LEU A 212 2.88 -16.70 7.48
N LEU A 213 2.27 -15.52 7.56
CA LEU A 213 2.98 -14.31 7.93
C LEU A 213 3.61 -14.40 9.31
N ASP A 214 2.85 -14.83 10.33
CA ASP A 214 3.38 -14.90 11.69
C ASP A 214 4.56 -15.89 11.81
N PRO A 215 4.50 -17.13 11.30
CA PRO A 215 5.67 -18.01 11.21
C PRO A 215 6.85 -17.39 10.45
N ALA A 216 6.63 -16.67 9.35
CA ALA A 216 7.70 -16.02 8.60
C ALA A 216 8.36 -14.89 9.40
N LEU A 217 7.58 -14.10 10.15
CA LEU A 217 8.10 -13.07 11.03
C LEU A 217 8.84 -13.66 12.25
N ASP A 218 8.41 -14.82 12.76
CA ASP A 218 9.11 -15.55 13.81
C ASP A 218 10.45 -16.10 13.31
N MET A 219 10.51 -16.64 12.09
CA MET A 219 11.74 -17.04 11.43
C MET A 219 12.69 -15.85 11.23
N TYR A 220 12.16 -14.69 10.81
CA TYR A 220 12.93 -13.46 10.67
C TYR A 220 13.53 -13.02 12.03
N ALA A 221 12.73 -13.00 13.09
CA ALA A 221 13.19 -12.63 14.42
C ALA A 221 14.23 -13.61 14.97
N ALA A 222 14.05 -14.90 14.75
CA ALA A 222 15.04 -15.93 15.14
C ALA A 222 16.36 -15.78 14.38
N TYR A 223 16.31 -15.41 13.10
CA TYR A 223 17.50 -15.15 12.28
C TYR A 223 18.27 -13.90 12.75
N PHE A 224 17.56 -12.86 13.16
CA PHE A 224 18.11 -11.63 13.72
C PHE A 224 18.00 -11.60 15.25
N SER A 225 18.21 -12.73 15.92
CA SER A 225 18.23 -12.77 17.39
C SER A 225 19.29 -11.81 17.95
N PRO A 226 19.00 -11.06 19.04
CA PRO A 226 19.93 -10.11 19.65
C PRO A 226 21.28 -10.73 20.01
N ASP A 227 21.26 -11.99 20.47
CA ASP A 227 22.43 -12.69 20.98
C ASP A 227 23.27 -13.37 19.89
N ARG A 228 22.80 -13.35 18.64
CA ARG A 228 23.47 -14.06 17.55
C ARG A 228 23.54 -13.18 16.29
N PRO A 229 24.76 -12.77 15.88
CA PRO A 229 24.90 -12.08 14.61
C PRO A 229 24.44 -12.98 13.45
N PRO A 230 23.69 -12.45 12.49
CA PRO A 230 23.28 -13.22 11.33
C PRO A 230 24.50 -13.69 10.55
N ALA A 231 24.48 -14.96 10.09
CA ALA A 231 25.57 -15.56 9.31
C ALA A 231 25.68 -14.98 7.88
N TRP A 232 25.12 -13.82 7.65
CA TRP A 232 25.00 -13.23 6.35
C TRP A 232 26.07 -12.16 6.09
N THR A 233 26.77 -12.30 4.97
CA THR A 233 27.66 -11.25 4.46
C THR A 233 26.78 -10.19 3.77
N PRO A 234 26.86 -8.93 4.18
CA PRO A 234 26.11 -7.87 3.50
C PRO A 234 26.42 -7.88 2.00
N TRP A 235 25.40 -7.73 1.17
CA TRP A 235 25.61 -7.49 -0.23
C TRP A 235 26.49 -6.26 -0.39
N ALA A 236 27.68 -6.43 -0.96
CA ALA A 236 28.51 -5.30 -1.29
C ALA A 236 27.77 -4.44 -2.32
N SER A 237 27.46 -3.17 -1.96
CA SER A 237 27.05 -2.20 -2.96
C SER A 237 28.19 -2.09 -3.95
N THR A 238 27.97 -2.57 -5.16
CA THR A 238 28.82 -2.18 -6.30
C THR A 238 28.50 -0.73 -6.58
N ASP A 239 29.45 0.15 -6.21
CA ASP A 239 29.47 1.57 -6.61
C ASP A 239 29.38 1.73 -8.13
#